data_7fd4977ab8bea5c9cb84c1f056f90ec9
#
_entry.id   7fd4977ab8bea5c9cb84c1f056f90ec9
#
_cell.length_a   1.000
_cell.length_b   1.000
_cell.length_c   1.000
_cell.angle_alpha   90.00
_cell.angle_beta   90.00
_cell.angle_gamma   90.00
#
_symmetry.space_group_name_H-M   'P 1'
#
loop_
_entity.id
_entity.type
_entity.pdbx_description
1 polymer ?
#
loop_
_entity_poly.entity_id
_entity_poly.type
_entity_poly.pdbx_seq_one_letter_code
_entity_poly.pdbx_strand_id
1 'polypeptide(L)'
;GADCAFFITSEAAYATGIGDKLQPIDNRTKHLEGYYLALVKPDVAVPTGKAYAAITPRKPAECCRDIVQRPISEWRGRLVNDFEEPVFKMFPVLAEIKEALYDAGAEFALMSGSGSTMFGIFRNEVKNLDSLFPDCFTKVIEL
;
A
#
# COMPACT_ATOMS: atom_id res chain seq x y z
N GLY A 1 11.80 -5.02 -16.64
CA GLY A 1 12.15 -5.14 -15.24
C GLY A 1 11.42 -6.31 -14.58
N ALA A 2 11.74 -6.63 -13.32
CA ALA A 2 11.15 -7.77 -12.60
C ALA A 2 9.61 -7.72 -12.53
N ASP A 3 9.06 -6.51 -12.35
CA ASP A 3 7.62 -6.29 -12.22
C ASP A 3 6.84 -6.43 -13.54
N CYS A 4 7.50 -6.55 -14.70
CA CYS A 4 6.81 -6.62 -16.00
C CYS A 4 5.83 -7.79 -16.07
N ALA A 5 6.17 -8.94 -15.49
CA ALA A 5 5.32 -10.14 -15.50
C ALA A 5 3.98 -9.88 -14.79
N PHE A 6 3.98 -9.13 -13.68
CA PHE A 6 2.76 -8.75 -12.97
C PHE A 6 1.82 -7.91 -13.83
N PHE A 7 2.35 -6.92 -14.56
CA PHE A 7 1.54 -6.06 -15.43
C PHE A 7 0.97 -6.77 -16.65
N ILE A 8 1.53 -7.92 -17.04
CA ILE A 8 0.99 -8.75 -18.14
C ILE A 8 -0.22 -9.56 -17.65
N THR A 9 -0.15 -10.15 -16.46
CA THR A 9 -1.24 -10.96 -15.91
C THR A 9 -2.34 -10.09 -15.32
N SER A 10 -1.98 -8.95 -14.71
CA SER A 10 -2.89 -8.01 -14.02
C SER A 10 -3.83 -8.70 -13.02
N GLU A 11 -3.35 -9.77 -12.40
CA GLU A 11 -4.07 -10.53 -11.37
C GLU A 11 -3.38 -10.39 -10.02
N ALA A 12 -4.15 -10.50 -8.93
CA ALA A 12 -3.58 -10.50 -7.58
C ALA A 12 -2.59 -11.66 -7.43
N ALA A 13 -1.35 -11.35 -7.08
CA ALA A 13 -0.27 -12.33 -6.99
C ALA A 13 0.65 -12.06 -5.80
N TYR A 14 1.15 -13.14 -5.23
CA TYR A 14 2.26 -13.12 -4.29
C TYR A 14 3.57 -13.23 -5.05
N ALA A 15 4.39 -12.20 -4.97
CA ALA A 15 5.68 -12.14 -5.62
C ALA A 15 6.81 -12.56 -4.67
N THR A 16 7.75 -13.36 -5.16
CA THR A 16 8.95 -13.78 -4.44
C THR A 16 10.21 -13.56 -5.28
N GLY A 17 11.39 -13.80 -4.70
CA GLY A 17 12.67 -13.52 -5.35
C GLY A 17 12.90 -12.01 -5.42
N ILE A 18 13.21 -11.51 -6.60
CA ILE A 18 13.33 -10.07 -6.89
C ILE A 18 12.00 -9.46 -7.40
N GLY A 19 10.87 -10.13 -7.16
CA GLY A 19 9.56 -9.76 -7.70
C GLY A 19 9.21 -10.47 -9.01
N ASP A 20 10.03 -11.43 -9.44
CA ASP A 20 9.93 -12.12 -10.73
C ASP A 20 9.17 -13.44 -10.68
N LYS A 21 9.00 -14.01 -9.48
CA LYS A 21 8.27 -15.26 -9.27
C LYS A 21 6.88 -14.97 -8.72
N LEU A 22 5.90 -14.97 -9.60
CA LEU A 22 4.50 -14.70 -9.26
C LEU A 22 3.75 -15.98 -8.95
N GLN A 23 3.04 -15.99 -7.84
CA GLN A 23 2.09 -17.03 -7.46
C GLN A 23 0.71 -16.37 -7.35
N PRO A 24 -0.26 -16.76 -8.19
CA PRO A 24 -1.61 -16.22 -8.08
C PRO A 24 -2.14 -16.40 -6.66
N ILE A 25 -2.75 -15.36 -6.13
CA ILE A 25 -3.52 -15.44 -4.88
C ILE A 25 -4.92 -15.84 -5.28
N ASP A 26 -5.37 -16.98 -4.74
CA ASP A 26 -6.72 -17.51 -5.01
C ASP A 26 -7.76 -16.38 -4.77
N ASN A 27 -8.74 -16.30 -5.68
CA ASN A 27 -9.76 -15.24 -5.85
C ASN A 27 -10.61 -14.92 -4.59
N ARG A 28 -10.09 -15.19 -3.40
CA ARG A 28 -10.68 -14.79 -2.12
C ARG A 28 -10.56 -13.30 -1.83
N THR A 29 -9.90 -12.53 -2.71
CA THR A 29 -9.92 -11.05 -2.72
C THR A 29 -11.30 -10.47 -3.02
N LYS A 30 -12.30 -11.30 -3.29
CA LYS A 30 -13.71 -10.89 -3.34
C LYS A 30 -14.22 -10.21 -2.05
N HIS A 31 -13.50 -10.34 -0.94
CA HIS A 31 -13.86 -9.63 0.28
C HIS A 31 -13.57 -8.12 0.24
N LEU A 32 -12.87 -7.63 -0.79
CA LEU A 32 -12.69 -6.20 -1.06
C LEU A 32 -13.71 -5.65 -2.08
N GLU A 33 -14.54 -6.51 -2.67
CA GLU A 33 -15.60 -6.07 -3.58
C GLU A 33 -16.54 -5.10 -2.88
N GLY A 34 -16.77 -3.94 -3.51
CA GLY A 34 -17.56 -2.84 -2.94
C GLY A 34 -16.83 -1.98 -1.91
N TYR A 35 -15.52 -2.18 -1.73
CA TYR A 35 -14.66 -1.23 -1.04
C TYR A 35 -14.15 -0.15 -1.99
N TYR A 36 -13.59 0.90 -1.45
CA TYR A 36 -13.01 2.01 -2.18
C TYR A 36 -11.51 2.11 -1.87
N LEU A 37 -10.70 2.20 -2.91
CA LEU A 37 -9.27 2.47 -2.82
C LEU A 37 -9.03 3.96 -3.05
N ALA A 38 -8.52 4.65 -2.04
CA ALA A 38 -8.05 6.01 -2.14
C ALA A 38 -6.54 6.04 -2.35
N LEU A 39 -6.07 6.71 -3.39
CA LEU A 39 -4.67 6.95 -3.67
C LEU A 39 -4.33 8.40 -3.35
N VAL A 40 -3.23 8.62 -2.63
CA VAL A 40 -2.69 9.94 -2.31
C VAL A 40 -1.21 9.95 -2.63
N LYS A 41 -0.79 10.80 -3.56
CA LYS A 41 0.61 10.94 -3.95
C LYS A 41 1.04 12.40 -3.78
N PRO A 42 1.83 12.72 -2.74
CA PRO A 42 2.41 14.05 -2.59
C PRO A 42 3.50 14.29 -3.64
N ASP A 43 3.86 15.55 -3.83
CA ASP A 43 4.99 15.95 -4.69
C ASP A 43 6.33 15.70 -3.97
N VAL A 44 6.56 14.41 -3.64
CA VAL A 44 7.79 13.92 -3.01
C VAL A 44 8.37 12.82 -3.88
N ALA A 45 9.62 13.00 -4.27
CA ALA A 45 10.40 11.98 -4.98
C ALA A 45 11.27 11.20 -3.99
N VAL A 46 10.87 9.98 -3.67
CA VAL A 46 11.66 9.08 -2.82
C VAL A 46 12.77 8.46 -3.68
N PRO A 47 14.06 8.67 -3.35
CA PRO A 47 15.15 8.03 -4.06
C PRO A 47 15.17 6.53 -3.74
N THR A 48 14.65 5.70 -4.65
CA THR A 48 14.48 4.26 -4.45
C THR A 48 15.77 3.57 -3.96
N GLY A 49 16.91 3.93 -4.51
CA GLY A 49 18.20 3.38 -4.06
C GLY A 49 18.53 3.69 -2.61
N LYS A 50 18.21 4.89 -2.12
CA LYS A 50 18.38 5.24 -0.70
C LYS A 50 17.38 4.50 0.20
N ALA A 51 16.15 4.33 -0.26
CA ALA A 51 15.14 3.55 0.46
C ALA A 51 15.62 2.10 0.64
N TYR A 52 16.10 1.45 -0.42
CA TYR A 52 16.67 0.10 -0.33
C TYR A 52 17.89 0.03 0.59
N ALA A 53 18.80 0.98 0.53
CA ALA A 53 19.99 1.01 1.38
C ALA A 53 19.66 1.20 2.88
N ALA A 54 18.50 1.76 3.20
CA ALA A 54 18.08 2.04 4.56
C ALA A 54 17.24 0.91 5.20
N ILE A 55 16.80 -0.09 4.41
CA ILE A 55 16.06 -1.23 4.93
C ILE A 55 17.04 -2.19 5.62
N THR A 56 16.62 -2.65 6.80
CA THR A 56 17.21 -3.84 7.43
C THR A 56 16.27 -5.01 7.18
N PRO A 57 16.63 -5.97 6.29
CA PRO A 57 15.77 -7.10 5.98
C PRO A 57 15.46 -7.91 7.23
N ARG A 58 14.19 -8.21 7.45
CA ARG A 58 13.71 -9.04 8.56
C ARG A 58 12.81 -10.13 8.01
N LYS A 59 12.90 -11.31 8.59
CA LYS A 59 11.93 -12.36 8.30
C LYS A 59 10.60 -11.97 8.97
N PRO A 60 9.50 -11.82 8.22
CA PRO A 60 8.23 -11.49 8.84
C PRO A 60 7.75 -12.64 9.73
N ALA A 61 7.04 -12.30 10.80
CA ALA A 61 6.43 -13.28 11.70
C ALA A 61 5.32 -14.08 10.99
N GLU A 62 4.64 -13.45 10.04
CA GLU A 62 3.56 -14.03 9.26
C GLU A 62 3.71 -13.63 7.78
N CYS A 63 3.36 -14.54 6.88
CA CYS A 63 3.45 -14.26 5.44
C CYS A 63 2.34 -13.29 5.01
N CYS A 64 2.69 -12.25 4.28
CA CYS A 64 1.71 -11.28 3.77
C CYS A 64 0.62 -11.94 2.91
N ARG A 65 0.95 -13.02 2.18
CA ARG A 65 -0.03 -13.82 1.43
C ARG A 65 -1.15 -14.38 2.33
N ASP A 66 -0.81 -14.76 3.56
CA ASP A 66 -1.78 -15.35 4.50
C ASP A 66 -2.59 -14.25 5.20
N ILE A 67 -1.95 -13.08 5.44
CA ILE A 67 -2.60 -11.91 6.03
C ILE A 67 -3.69 -11.35 5.09
N VAL A 68 -3.39 -11.20 3.80
CA VAL A 68 -4.35 -10.63 2.83
C VAL A 68 -5.58 -11.51 2.58
N GLN A 69 -5.54 -12.76 3.02
CA GLN A 69 -6.70 -13.66 2.98
C GLN A 69 -7.64 -13.49 4.19
N ARG A 70 -7.24 -12.71 5.20
CA ARG A 70 -8.05 -12.41 6.38
C ARG A 70 -8.94 -11.20 6.13
N PRO A 71 -9.97 -10.99 6.97
CA PRO A 71 -10.73 -9.74 6.97
C PRO A 71 -9.80 -8.52 7.08
N ILE A 72 -10.12 -7.45 6.35
CA ILE A 72 -9.30 -6.23 6.31
C ILE A 72 -9.05 -5.62 7.70
N SER A 73 -9.99 -5.78 8.62
CA SER A 73 -9.87 -5.35 10.02
C SER A 73 -8.68 -5.98 10.76
N GLU A 74 -8.16 -7.10 10.25
CA GLU A 74 -6.99 -7.79 10.83
C GLU A 74 -5.67 -7.37 10.17
N TRP A 75 -5.67 -6.54 9.13
CA TRP A 75 -4.45 -6.19 8.37
C TRP A 75 -3.60 -5.14 9.09
N ARG A 76 -4.24 -4.20 9.81
CA ARG A 76 -3.52 -3.14 10.51
C ARG A 76 -2.53 -3.71 11.52
N GLY A 77 -1.27 -3.30 11.43
CA GLY A 77 -0.16 -3.77 12.28
C GLY A 77 0.40 -5.17 11.94
N ARG A 78 -0.23 -5.91 11.00
CA ARG A 78 0.25 -7.22 10.51
C ARG A 78 0.79 -7.13 9.09
N LEU A 79 0.03 -6.53 8.18
CA LEU A 79 0.48 -6.25 6.83
C LEU A 79 1.27 -4.93 6.85
N VAL A 80 2.56 -5.04 6.64
CA VAL A 80 3.50 -3.92 6.76
C VAL A 80 4.31 -3.77 5.48
N ASN A 81 4.81 -2.57 5.26
CA ASN A 81 5.78 -2.28 4.23
C ASN A 81 7.10 -1.86 4.89
N ASP A 82 8.13 -2.67 4.75
CA ASP A 82 9.44 -2.44 5.38
C ASP A 82 10.10 -1.11 4.94
N PHE A 83 9.67 -0.54 3.82
CA PHE A 83 10.12 0.78 3.40
C PHE A 83 9.55 1.92 4.25
N GLU A 84 8.40 1.74 4.93
CA GLU A 84 7.76 2.83 5.67
C GLU A 84 8.66 3.41 6.75
N GLU A 85 9.28 2.57 7.58
CA GLU A 85 10.12 3.05 8.69
C GLU A 85 11.24 3.98 8.21
N PRO A 86 12.12 3.59 7.26
CA PRO A 86 13.19 4.47 6.80
C PRO A 86 12.70 5.63 5.93
N VAL A 87 11.67 5.42 5.12
CA VAL A 87 11.15 6.47 4.22
C VAL A 87 10.42 7.55 5.02
N PHE A 88 9.64 7.19 6.05
CA PHE A 88 8.97 8.16 6.91
C PHE A 88 9.94 9.00 7.74
N LYS A 89 11.11 8.45 8.11
CA LYS A 89 12.18 9.24 8.72
C LYS A 89 12.77 10.28 7.76
N MET A 90 12.87 9.94 6.48
CA MET A 90 13.35 10.87 5.44
C MET A 90 12.28 11.88 5.00
N PHE A 91 11.04 11.46 4.98
CA PHE A 91 9.89 12.24 4.50
C PHE A 91 8.69 12.09 5.46
N PRO A 92 8.69 12.81 6.60
CA PRO A 92 7.64 12.70 7.64
C PRO A 92 6.23 12.93 7.13
N VAL A 93 6.05 13.76 6.10
CA VAL A 93 4.75 14.03 5.46
C VAL A 93 4.03 12.74 5.01
N LEU A 94 4.77 11.68 4.66
CA LEU A 94 4.16 10.40 4.28
C LEU A 94 3.51 9.69 5.47
N ALA A 95 4.11 9.80 6.66
CA ALA A 95 3.49 9.31 7.89
C ALA A 95 2.23 10.11 8.24
N GLU A 96 2.28 11.44 8.08
CA GLU A 96 1.12 12.32 8.29
C GLU A 96 -0.04 11.97 7.36
N ILE A 97 0.25 11.72 6.07
CA ILE A 97 -0.75 11.27 5.10
C ILE A 97 -1.36 9.91 5.51
N LYS A 98 -0.54 8.98 6.01
CA LYS A 98 -1.03 7.69 6.49
C LYS A 98 -2.02 7.83 7.64
N GLU A 99 -1.67 8.63 8.65
CA GLU A 99 -2.55 8.90 9.79
C GLU A 99 -3.82 9.63 9.33
N ALA A 100 -3.71 10.63 8.45
CA ALA A 100 -4.86 11.34 7.91
C ALA A 100 -5.82 10.41 7.13
N LEU A 101 -5.31 9.39 6.43
CA LEU A 101 -6.14 8.37 5.80
C LEU A 101 -6.92 7.55 6.85
N TYR A 102 -6.28 7.18 7.96
CA TYR A 102 -6.97 6.51 9.06
C TYR A 102 -8.00 7.41 9.74
N ASP A 103 -7.67 8.67 9.97
CA ASP A 103 -8.58 9.67 10.56
C ASP A 103 -9.80 9.93 9.64
N ALA A 104 -9.60 9.83 8.34
CA ALA A 104 -10.68 9.89 7.35
C ALA A 104 -11.54 8.62 7.29
N GLY A 105 -11.21 7.57 8.06
CA GLY A 105 -11.98 6.35 8.18
C GLY A 105 -11.47 5.16 7.33
N ALA A 106 -10.21 5.19 6.88
CA ALA A 106 -9.63 4.01 6.23
C ALA A 106 -9.59 2.81 7.21
N GLU A 107 -10.07 1.67 6.77
CA GLU A 107 -9.90 0.42 7.52
C GLU A 107 -8.45 -0.07 7.45
N PHE A 108 -7.77 0.24 6.36
CA PHE A 108 -6.36 -0.05 6.18
C PHE A 108 -5.68 1.04 5.34
N ALA A 109 -4.45 1.41 5.69
CA ALA A 109 -3.62 2.33 4.90
C ALA A 109 -2.16 1.88 4.90
N LEU A 110 -1.49 2.01 3.75
CA LEU A 110 -0.10 1.60 3.56
C LEU A 110 0.56 2.43 2.45
N MET A 111 1.89 2.49 2.49
CA MET A 111 2.69 3.02 1.39
C MET A 111 2.84 1.97 0.28
N SER A 112 2.71 2.38 -0.97
CA SER A 112 2.92 1.51 -2.14
C SER A 112 4.41 1.47 -2.52
N GLY A 113 4.98 0.26 -2.52
CA GLY A 113 6.40 0.05 -2.89
C GLY A 113 7.35 0.90 -2.04
N SER A 114 8.31 1.54 -2.67
CA SER A 114 9.26 2.46 -2.00
C SER A 114 8.70 3.88 -1.80
N GLY A 115 7.42 4.10 -2.11
CA GLY A 115 6.75 5.39 -2.03
C GLY A 115 6.93 6.22 -3.32
N SER A 116 6.43 7.43 -3.34
CA SER A 116 5.76 8.21 -2.29
C SER A 116 4.24 8.00 -2.22
N THR A 117 3.67 7.17 -3.09
CA THR A 117 2.22 6.93 -3.12
C THR A 117 1.77 6.23 -1.86
N MET A 118 0.80 6.83 -1.16
CA MET A 118 0.06 6.22 -0.06
C MET A 118 -1.29 5.74 -0.58
N PHE A 119 -1.83 4.68 0.01
CA PHE A 119 -3.19 4.26 -0.27
C PHE A 119 -3.96 3.95 1.01
N GLY A 120 -5.26 4.14 0.95
CA GLY A 120 -6.21 3.74 2.00
C GLY A 120 -7.35 2.92 1.40
N ILE A 121 -7.82 1.92 2.13
CA ILE A 121 -8.98 1.11 1.78
C ILE A 121 -10.13 1.48 2.71
N PHE A 122 -11.26 1.84 2.12
CA PHE A 122 -12.43 2.37 2.81
C PHE A 122 -13.67 1.53 2.52
N ARG A 123 -14.54 1.39 3.53
CA ARG A 123 -15.83 0.72 3.36
C ARG A 123 -16.82 1.52 2.53
N ASN A 124 -16.73 2.85 2.60
CA ASN A 124 -17.59 3.76 1.90
C ASN A 124 -16.76 4.71 1.02
N GLU A 125 -17.38 5.25 -0.02
CA GLU A 125 -16.73 6.24 -0.89
C GLU A 125 -16.23 7.45 -0.07
N VAL A 126 -14.97 7.80 -0.26
CA VAL A 126 -14.38 9.00 0.34
C VAL A 126 -14.69 10.19 -0.55
N LYS A 127 -15.61 11.01 -0.10
CA LYS A 127 -15.93 12.29 -0.76
C LYS A 127 -14.91 13.35 -0.36
N ASN A 128 -14.50 14.18 -1.30
CA ASN A 128 -13.58 15.32 -1.08
C ASN A 128 -12.16 14.91 -0.63
N LEU A 129 -11.64 13.80 -1.14
CA LEU A 129 -10.25 13.39 -0.86
C LEU A 129 -9.24 14.47 -1.28
N ASP A 130 -9.50 15.18 -2.36
CA ASP A 130 -8.74 16.33 -2.86
C ASP A 130 -8.69 17.49 -1.85
N SER A 131 -9.78 17.73 -1.15
CA SER A 131 -9.84 18.78 -0.10
C SER A 131 -9.07 18.39 1.17
N LEU A 132 -8.98 17.08 1.46
CA LEU A 132 -8.16 16.57 2.58
C LEU A 132 -6.67 16.62 2.26
N PHE A 133 -6.30 16.50 0.98
CA PHE A 133 -4.92 16.47 0.50
C PHE A 133 -4.71 17.43 -0.67
N PRO A 134 -4.85 18.77 -0.45
CA PRO A 134 -4.91 19.76 -1.53
C PRO A 134 -3.63 19.84 -2.38
N ASP A 135 -2.46 19.50 -1.78
CA ASP A 135 -1.16 19.53 -2.45
C ASP A 135 -0.72 18.18 -2.98
N CYS A 136 -1.66 17.21 -3.07
CA CYS A 136 -1.36 15.86 -3.51
C CYS A 136 -2.18 15.50 -4.76
N PHE A 137 -1.61 14.62 -5.60
CA PHE A 137 -2.46 13.88 -6.53
C PHE A 137 -3.34 12.92 -5.74
N THR A 138 -4.64 12.94 -6.01
CA THR A 138 -5.61 12.05 -5.35
C THR A 138 -6.46 11.31 -6.38
N LYS A 139 -6.86 10.09 -6.04
CA LYS A 139 -7.78 9.27 -6.85
C LYS A 139 -8.55 8.31 -5.95
N VAL A 140 -9.85 8.19 -6.20
CA VAL A 140 -10.69 7.15 -5.58
C VAL A 140 -11.14 6.17 -6.65
N ILE A 141 -11.09 4.88 -6.34
CA ILE A 141 -11.43 3.76 -7.24
C ILE A 141 -12.32 2.80 -6.43
N GLU A 142 -13.44 2.39 -6.98
CA GLU A 142 -14.25 1.30 -6.45
C GLU A 142 -13.60 -0.04 -6.84
N LEU A 143 -13.50 -0.98 -5.88
CA LEU A 143 -12.85 -2.29 -6.05
C LEU A 143 -13.85 -3.40 -6.36
#